data_de68ee9350f5adeb77244a60803874f3
#
_entry.id   de68ee9350f5adeb77244a60803874f3
#
_cell.length_a   1.000
_cell.length_b   1.000
_cell.length_c   1.000
_cell.angle_alpha   90.00
_cell.angle_beta   90.00
_cell.angle_gamma   90.00
#
_symmetry.space_group_name_H-M   'P 1'
#
loop_
_entity.id
_entity.type
_entity.pdbx_description
1 polymer ?
#
loop_
_entity_poly.entity_id
_entity_poly.type
_entity_poly.pdbx_seq_one_letter_code
_entity_poly.pdbx_strand_id
1 'polypeptide(L)'
;MPKVLISDALSNLANEIFEKNNIEVDTITDLSPEGLKKIIENYDGLVVRSATKATDEIISAAKKLKIIGRAGAGVDNIDLISAKKNNVIVMNTPGGNTNATAEHTLSLLMSLYRNITEANRGTHKGLWEKKIFKGLELKGKKLG
;
A
#
# COMPACT_ATOMS: atom_id res chain seq x y z
N MET A 1 19.43 -12.19 17.70
CA MET A 1 18.29 -12.49 16.77
C MET A 1 18.12 -11.30 15.84
N PRO A 2 17.78 -11.51 14.57
CA PRO A 2 17.41 -10.39 13.71
C PRO A 2 16.15 -9.72 14.26
N LYS A 3 16.07 -8.39 14.10
CA LYS A 3 14.97 -7.58 14.61
C LYS A 3 14.32 -6.79 13.48
N VAL A 4 12.99 -6.87 13.38
CA VAL A 4 12.19 -6.24 12.33
C VAL A 4 11.23 -5.21 12.92
N LEU A 5 11.12 -4.06 12.27
CA LEU A 5 10.09 -3.05 12.55
C LEU A 5 8.98 -3.14 11.52
N ILE A 6 7.76 -3.29 11.97
CA ILE A 6 6.55 -3.08 11.16
C ILE A 6 6.04 -1.67 11.46
N SER A 7 6.11 -0.78 10.48
CA SER A 7 5.77 0.65 10.66
C SER A 7 4.40 1.04 10.11
N ASP A 8 3.73 0.15 9.38
CA ASP A 8 2.37 0.35 8.89
C ASP A 8 1.45 -0.78 9.38
N ALA A 9 0.17 -0.50 9.55
CA ALA A 9 -0.80 -1.49 10.01
C ALA A 9 -0.87 -2.71 9.07
N LEU A 10 -0.61 -3.89 9.61
CA LEU A 10 -0.70 -5.19 8.96
C LEU A 10 -1.60 -6.14 9.76
N SER A 11 -1.92 -7.29 9.17
CA SER A 11 -2.56 -8.39 9.89
C SER A 11 -1.61 -8.95 10.97
N ASN A 12 -2.15 -9.35 12.12
CA ASN A 12 -1.39 -10.01 13.19
C ASN A 12 -0.65 -11.28 12.71
N LEU A 13 -1.11 -11.89 11.62
CA LEU A 13 -0.42 -13.01 10.99
C LEU A 13 1.04 -12.68 10.63
N ALA A 14 1.36 -11.41 10.34
CA ALA A 14 2.75 -11.00 10.07
C ALA A 14 3.63 -11.21 11.32
N ASN A 15 3.17 -10.81 12.50
CA ASN A 15 3.89 -11.00 13.76
C ASN A 15 4.08 -12.49 14.04
N GLU A 16 3.03 -13.31 13.91
CA GLU A 16 3.10 -14.76 14.10
C GLU A 16 4.12 -15.44 13.18
N ILE A 17 4.21 -14.99 11.92
CA ILE A 17 5.17 -15.53 10.95
C ILE A 17 6.61 -15.18 11.36
N PHE A 18 6.87 -13.94 11.76
CA PHE A 18 8.19 -13.52 12.21
C PHE A 18 8.62 -14.30 13.46
N GLU A 19 7.76 -14.39 14.47
CA GLU A 19 8.01 -15.11 15.71
C GLU A 19 8.30 -16.60 15.48
N LYS A 20 7.50 -17.27 14.63
CA LYS A 20 7.73 -18.68 14.24
C LYS A 20 9.09 -18.91 13.58
N ASN A 21 9.65 -17.88 12.96
CA ASN A 21 10.96 -17.93 12.32
C ASN A 21 12.08 -17.38 13.19
N ASN A 22 11.87 -17.22 14.50
CA ASN A 22 12.84 -16.68 15.47
C ASN A 22 13.36 -15.29 15.07
N ILE A 23 12.46 -14.41 14.58
CA ILE A 23 12.73 -13.02 14.26
C ILE A 23 11.97 -12.16 15.27
N GLU A 24 12.69 -11.31 15.98
CA GLU A 24 12.07 -10.34 16.88
C GLU A 24 11.33 -9.28 16.08
N VAL A 25 10.11 -8.94 16.46
CA VAL A 25 9.28 -7.99 15.72
C VAL A 25 8.69 -6.95 16.66
N ASP A 26 8.86 -5.68 16.30
CA ASP A 26 8.16 -4.57 16.91
C ASP A 26 7.16 -4.02 15.89
N THR A 27 5.92 -3.79 16.32
CA THR A 27 4.89 -3.13 15.52
C THR A 27 4.64 -1.75 16.11
N ILE A 28 5.11 -0.69 15.43
CA ILE A 28 4.98 0.70 15.85
C ILE A 28 4.45 1.49 14.65
N THR A 29 3.16 1.72 14.62
CA THR A 29 2.48 2.47 13.56
C THR A 29 2.46 3.97 13.84
N ASP A 30 2.12 4.75 12.82
CA ASP A 30 1.91 6.20 12.91
C ASP A 30 3.16 6.99 13.35
N LEU A 31 4.35 6.44 13.06
CA LEU A 31 5.61 7.13 13.29
C LEU A 31 5.75 8.34 12.36
N SER A 32 6.14 9.48 12.92
CA SER A 32 6.65 10.57 12.10
C SER A 32 7.97 10.19 11.41
N PRO A 33 8.37 10.83 10.30
CA PRO A 33 9.66 10.59 9.67
C PRO A 33 10.84 10.72 10.65
N GLU A 34 10.80 11.71 11.54
CA GLU A 34 11.82 11.94 12.56
C GLU A 34 11.79 10.84 13.64
N GLY A 35 10.59 10.37 13.99
CA GLY A 35 10.41 9.25 14.93
C GLY A 35 11.00 7.97 14.37
N LEU A 36 10.69 7.64 13.12
CA LEU A 36 11.25 6.48 12.44
C LEU A 36 12.78 6.58 12.32
N LYS A 37 13.30 7.74 11.92
CA LYS A 37 14.75 7.98 11.79
C LYS A 37 15.51 7.73 13.08
N LYS A 38 14.92 8.04 14.23
CA LYS A 38 15.57 7.85 15.55
C LYS A 38 15.71 6.40 15.98
N ILE A 39 14.77 5.54 15.54
CA ILE A 39 14.73 4.16 16.04
C ILE A 39 15.24 3.14 15.02
N ILE A 40 15.23 3.48 13.71
CA ILE A 40 15.52 2.53 12.63
C ILE A 40 16.92 1.91 12.69
N GLU A 41 17.89 2.57 13.30
CA GLU A 41 19.24 2.06 13.45
C GLU A 41 19.31 0.76 14.29
N ASN A 42 18.25 0.45 15.05
CA ASN A 42 18.17 -0.74 15.90
C ASN A 42 17.64 -1.98 15.17
N TYR A 43 17.16 -1.84 13.92
CA TYR A 43 16.48 -2.90 13.18
C TYR A 43 17.27 -3.41 12.00
N ASP A 44 17.22 -4.74 11.79
CA ASP A 44 17.78 -5.43 10.62
C ASP A 44 16.81 -5.39 9.42
N GLY A 45 15.51 -5.27 9.67
CA GLY A 45 14.47 -5.21 8.65
C GLY A 45 13.40 -4.15 8.93
N LEU A 46 12.84 -3.59 7.87
CA LEU A 46 11.72 -2.66 7.93
C LEU A 46 10.60 -3.18 7.04
N VAL A 47 9.39 -3.28 7.59
CA VAL A 47 8.19 -3.63 6.83
C VAL A 47 7.26 -2.43 6.75
N VAL A 48 6.90 -2.06 5.51
CA VAL A 48 6.05 -0.91 5.21
C VAL A 48 4.87 -1.30 4.32
N ARG A 49 3.87 -0.45 4.27
CA ARG A 49 2.84 -0.44 3.21
C ARG A 49 2.95 0.86 2.41
N SER A 50 1.91 1.67 2.41
CA SER A 50 1.83 2.92 1.63
C SER A 50 2.00 4.19 2.46
N ALA A 51 1.81 4.14 3.77
CA ALA A 51 1.85 5.32 4.62
C ALA A 51 3.30 5.71 4.96
N THR A 52 4.13 4.76 5.36
CA THR A 52 5.53 5.00 5.66
C THR A 52 6.35 5.20 4.38
N LYS A 53 7.16 6.25 4.35
CA LYS A 53 8.13 6.52 3.26
C LYS A 53 9.54 6.20 3.74
N ALA A 54 10.18 5.23 3.09
CA ALA A 54 11.59 4.92 3.33
C ALA A 54 12.48 5.80 2.42
N THR A 55 12.72 7.02 2.86
CA THR A 55 13.51 8.03 2.15
C THR A 55 15.02 7.78 2.32
N ASP A 56 15.85 8.48 1.53
CA ASP A 56 17.31 8.45 1.67
C ASP A 56 17.75 8.76 3.11
N GLU A 57 17.13 9.73 3.76
CA GLU A 57 17.47 10.09 5.15
C GLU A 57 17.23 8.94 6.13
N ILE A 58 16.12 8.21 5.96
CA ILE A 58 15.79 7.06 6.84
C ILE A 58 16.72 5.91 6.56
N ILE A 59 16.92 5.56 5.28
CA ILE A 59 17.77 4.44 4.89
C ILE A 59 19.22 4.68 5.29
N SER A 60 19.73 5.92 5.09
CA SER A 60 21.10 6.28 5.47
C SER A 60 21.33 6.30 7.00
N ALA A 61 20.29 6.55 7.79
CA ALA A 61 20.36 6.46 9.26
C ALA A 61 20.32 5.02 9.77
N ALA A 62 19.81 4.09 8.98
CA ALA A 62 19.53 2.70 9.36
C ALA A 62 20.75 1.78 9.23
N LYS A 63 21.74 1.96 10.09
CA LYS A 63 23.08 1.30 10.03
C LYS A 63 23.06 -0.24 10.00
N LYS A 64 22.03 -0.87 10.60
CA LYS A 64 21.88 -2.33 10.66
C LYS A 64 20.92 -2.88 9.60
N LEU A 65 20.21 -2.00 8.89
CA LEU A 65 19.15 -2.38 7.98
C LEU A 65 19.71 -3.18 6.79
N LYS A 66 19.16 -4.37 6.57
CA LYS A 66 19.53 -5.28 5.48
C LYS A 66 18.44 -5.42 4.46
N ILE A 67 17.17 -5.24 4.88
CA ILE A 67 16.03 -5.50 4.04
C ILE A 67 14.87 -4.55 4.34
N ILE A 68 14.19 -4.11 3.28
CA ILE A 68 12.90 -3.42 3.35
C ILE A 68 11.88 -4.27 2.61
N GLY A 69 10.82 -4.70 3.30
CA GLY A 69 9.69 -5.40 2.72
C GLY A 69 8.50 -4.47 2.57
N ARG A 70 7.95 -4.33 1.36
CA ARG A 70 6.68 -3.63 1.17
C ARG A 70 5.53 -4.63 1.00
N ALA A 71 4.57 -4.59 1.90
CA ALA A 71 3.31 -5.32 1.75
C ALA A 71 2.40 -4.60 0.73
N GLY A 72 2.75 -4.70 -0.55
CA GLY A 72 2.08 -4.05 -1.67
C GLY A 72 2.77 -4.34 -3.00
N ALA A 73 2.08 -4.05 -4.12
CA ALA A 73 2.58 -4.36 -5.46
C ALA A 73 3.66 -3.39 -5.97
N GLY A 74 3.57 -2.12 -5.63
CA GLY A 74 4.55 -1.10 -6.03
C GLY A 74 5.65 -0.91 -4.99
N VAL A 75 6.60 -0.01 -5.26
CA VAL A 75 7.70 0.38 -4.35
C VAL A 75 7.95 1.91 -4.38
N ASP A 76 6.94 2.66 -4.77
CA ASP A 76 6.97 4.11 -5.00
C ASP A 76 7.29 4.94 -3.75
N ASN A 77 7.09 4.40 -2.56
CA ASN A 77 7.41 5.02 -1.29
C ASN A 77 8.78 4.59 -0.70
N ILE A 78 9.62 3.91 -1.49
CA ILE A 78 10.96 3.47 -1.07
C ILE A 78 12.00 4.06 -2.04
N ASP A 79 13.01 4.72 -1.50
CA ASP A 79 14.14 5.22 -2.30
C ASP A 79 15.06 4.05 -2.68
N LEU A 80 14.86 3.52 -3.89
CA LEU A 80 15.61 2.39 -4.42
C LEU A 80 17.10 2.72 -4.66
N ILE A 81 17.40 4.00 -4.96
CA ILE A 81 18.78 4.44 -5.19
C ILE A 81 19.54 4.41 -3.87
N SER A 82 18.94 4.98 -2.83
CA SER A 82 19.50 4.95 -1.48
C SER A 82 19.61 3.53 -0.93
N ALA A 83 18.58 2.69 -1.13
CA ALA A 83 18.60 1.29 -0.71
C ALA A 83 19.78 0.55 -1.35
N LYS A 84 19.98 0.69 -2.66
CA LYS A 84 21.12 0.08 -3.38
C LYS A 84 22.46 0.60 -2.87
N LYS A 85 22.60 1.91 -2.66
CA LYS A 85 23.83 2.55 -2.13
C LYS A 85 24.22 2.02 -0.75
N ASN A 86 23.20 1.74 0.09
CA ASN A 86 23.40 1.24 1.45
C ASN A 86 23.37 -0.31 1.54
N ASN A 87 23.37 -1.03 0.42
CA ASN A 87 23.27 -2.49 0.33
C ASN A 87 22.02 -3.06 1.02
N VAL A 88 20.90 -2.34 0.98
CA VAL A 88 19.61 -2.76 1.52
C VAL A 88 18.79 -3.42 0.40
N ILE A 89 18.34 -4.65 0.65
CA ILE A 89 17.48 -5.39 -0.26
C ILE A 89 16.05 -4.85 -0.15
N VAL A 90 15.39 -4.59 -1.29
CA VAL A 90 13.99 -4.20 -1.31
C VAL A 90 13.16 -5.32 -1.92
N MET A 91 12.11 -5.71 -1.20
CA MET A 91 11.14 -6.74 -1.61
C MET A 91 9.72 -6.18 -1.57
N ASN A 92 8.87 -6.70 -2.43
CA ASN A 92 7.45 -6.35 -2.48
C ASN A 92 6.59 -7.61 -2.70
N THR A 93 5.26 -7.45 -2.75
CA THR A 93 4.32 -8.54 -3.00
C THR A 93 3.62 -8.34 -4.35
N PRO A 94 4.31 -8.64 -5.48
CA PRO A 94 3.72 -8.47 -6.80
C PRO A 94 2.50 -9.39 -6.97
N GLY A 95 1.43 -8.84 -7.57
CA GLY A 95 0.21 -9.60 -7.81
C GLY A 95 -0.74 -9.75 -6.62
N GLY A 96 -0.35 -9.30 -5.41
CA GLY A 96 -1.16 -9.48 -4.19
C GLY A 96 -2.54 -8.81 -4.21
N ASN A 97 -2.76 -7.82 -5.07
CA ASN A 97 -4.03 -7.11 -5.22
C ASN A 97 -4.55 -7.06 -6.66
N THR A 98 -4.03 -7.88 -7.57
CA THR A 98 -4.34 -7.82 -9.00
C THR A 98 -5.84 -7.95 -9.27
N ASN A 99 -6.50 -8.96 -8.73
CA ASN A 99 -7.94 -9.16 -8.93
C ASN A 99 -8.76 -8.03 -8.33
N ALA A 100 -8.47 -7.65 -7.08
CA ALA A 100 -9.19 -6.56 -6.40
C ALA A 100 -9.06 -5.23 -7.17
N THR A 101 -7.88 -4.93 -7.69
CA THR A 101 -7.64 -3.73 -8.49
C THR A 101 -8.39 -3.77 -9.81
N ALA A 102 -8.38 -4.91 -10.52
CA ALA A 102 -9.11 -5.09 -11.78
C ALA A 102 -10.62 -4.96 -11.58
N GLU A 103 -11.18 -5.61 -10.58
CA GLU A 103 -12.61 -5.54 -10.25
C GLU A 103 -13.03 -4.11 -9.86
N HIS A 104 -12.22 -3.43 -9.07
CA HIS A 104 -12.47 -2.03 -8.70
C HIS A 104 -12.43 -1.10 -9.92
N THR A 105 -11.47 -1.31 -10.82
CA THR A 105 -11.37 -0.56 -12.08
C THR A 105 -12.62 -0.72 -12.93
N LEU A 106 -13.09 -1.97 -13.11
CA LEU A 106 -14.32 -2.24 -13.85
C LEU A 106 -15.55 -1.65 -13.16
N SER A 107 -15.61 -1.72 -11.83
CA SER A 107 -16.71 -1.16 -11.04
C SER A 107 -16.81 0.36 -11.20
N LEU A 108 -15.67 1.06 -11.14
CA LEU A 108 -15.62 2.52 -11.37
C LEU A 108 -15.99 2.87 -12.81
N LEU A 109 -15.48 2.13 -13.79
CA LEU A 109 -15.80 2.31 -15.21
C LEU A 109 -17.31 2.19 -15.44
N MET A 110 -17.94 1.12 -14.94
CA MET A 110 -19.38 0.92 -15.07
C MET A 110 -20.19 1.98 -14.32
N SER A 111 -19.75 2.37 -13.13
CA SER A 111 -20.38 3.43 -12.35
C SER A 111 -20.38 4.76 -13.11
N LEU A 112 -19.26 5.11 -13.73
CA LEU A 112 -19.12 6.32 -14.54
C LEU A 112 -20.03 6.28 -15.79
N TYR A 113 -19.96 5.21 -16.56
CA TYR A 113 -20.74 5.08 -17.81
C TYR A 113 -22.26 5.05 -17.58
N ARG A 114 -22.71 4.57 -16.45
CA ARG A 114 -24.13 4.44 -16.12
C ARG A 114 -24.62 5.49 -15.14
N ASN A 115 -23.80 6.49 -14.77
CA ASN A 115 -24.13 7.56 -13.83
C ASN A 115 -24.66 7.05 -12.48
N ILE A 116 -24.14 5.89 -12.00
CA ILE A 116 -24.68 5.19 -10.83
C ILE A 116 -24.62 6.07 -9.58
N THR A 117 -23.52 6.76 -9.34
CA THR A 117 -23.34 7.61 -8.15
C THR A 117 -24.34 8.74 -8.08
N GLU A 118 -24.56 9.45 -9.18
CA GLU A 118 -25.49 10.59 -9.21
C GLU A 118 -26.95 10.11 -9.16
N ALA A 119 -27.26 9.02 -9.87
CA ALA A 119 -28.60 8.42 -9.81
C ALA A 119 -28.94 7.94 -8.40
N ASN A 120 -27.99 7.29 -7.72
CA ASN A 120 -28.14 6.88 -6.32
C ASN A 120 -28.39 8.07 -5.39
N ARG A 121 -27.60 9.15 -5.53
CA ARG A 121 -27.77 10.39 -4.75
C ARG A 121 -29.16 11.01 -4.97
N GLY A 122 -29.64 11.07 -6.23
CA GLY A 122 -30.97 11.57 -6.58
C GLY A 122 -32.07 10.72 -5.94
N THR A 123 -31.99 9.40 -6.08
CA THR A 123 -32.98 8.45 -5.54
C THR A 123 -33.10 8.56 -4.02
N HIS A 124 -32.00 8.69 -3.28
CA HIS A 124 -32.02 8.89 -1.83
C HIS A 124 -32.65 10.23 -1.41
N LYS A 125 -32.70 11.21 -2.31
CA LYS A 125 -33.44 12.48 -2.12
C LYS A 125 -34.89 12.41 -2.56
N GLY A 126 -35.39 11.23 -2.93
CA GLY A 126 -36.77 11.04 -3.44
C GLY A 126 -36.96 11.50 -4.89
N LEU A 127 -35.88 11.78 -5.64
CA LEU A 127 -35.95 12.19 -7.04
C LEU A 127 -35.95 10.97 -7.96
N TRP A 128 -36.79 11.00 -9.00
CA TRP A 128 -36.88 9.94 -10.01
C TRP A 128 -36.59 10.50 -11.41
N GLU A 129 -35.30 10.66 -11.73
CA GLU A 129 -34.82 11.45 -12.86
C GLU A 129 -34.35 10.58 -14.04
N LYS A 130 -35.14 9.60 -14.45
CA LYS A 130 -34.83 8.66 -15.56
C LYS A 130 -34.25 9.30 -16.82
N LYS A 131 -34.72 10.49 -17.18
CA LYS A 131 -34.37 11.11 -18.45
C LYS A 131 -32.96 11.67 -18.50
N ILE A 132 -32.40 12.07 -17.35
CA ILE A 132 -31.05 12.64 -17.28
C ILE A 132 -29.97 11.58 -17.12
N PHE A 133 -30.31 10.39 -16.61
CA PHE A 133 -29.35 9.30 -16.39
C PHE A 133 -29.38 8.25 -17.51
N LYS A 134 -29.27 8.68 -18.78
CA LYS A 134 -29.31 7.75 -19.93
C LYS A 134 -28.09 6.82 -20.00
N GLY A 135 -26.95 7.24 -19.48
CA GLY A 135 -25.72 6.47 -19.52
C GLY A 135 -25.23 6.12 -20.92
N LEU A 136 -24.09 5.46 -20.98
CA LEU A 136 -23.49 4.95 -22.21
C LEU A 136 -23.29 3.42 -22.10
N GLU A 137 -23.23 2.75 -23.25
CA GLU A 137 -22.87 1.33 -23.33
C GLU A 137 -21.37 1.16 -23.62
N LEU A 138 -20.79 0.11 -23.08
CA LEU A 138 -19.39 -0.25 -23.37
C LEU A 138 -19.21 -0.99 -24.70
N LYS A 139 -20.32 -1.45 -25.31
CA LYS A 139 -20.31 -2.16 -26.59
C LYS A 139 -19.53 -1.38 -27.65
N GLY A 140 -18.52 -2.02 -28.23
CA GLY A 140 -17.69 -1.43 -29.29
C GLY A 140 -16.67 -0.38 -28.81
N LYS A 141 -16.54 -0.15 -27.50
CA LYS A 141 -15.51 0.73 -26.94
C LYS A 141 -14.18 -0.01 -26.79
N LYS A 142 -13.09 0.73 -26.89
CA LYS A 142 -11.74 0.21 -26.59
C LYS A 142 -11.34 0.73 -25.21
N LEU A 143 -10.77 -0.14 -24.39
CA LEU A 143 -10.16 0.18 -23.11
C LEU A 143 -8.64 0.12 -23.28
N GLY A 144 -7.95 1.16 -22.84
CA GLY A 144 -6.48 1.24 -22.86
C GLY A 144 -5.94 1.76 -21.54
#